data_8edf3e3bcdc65fca8ff5a24c5c382e95
#
_entry.id   8edf3e3bcdc65fca8ff5a24c5c382e95
#
_cell.length_a   1.000
_cell.length_b   1.000
_cell.length_c   1.000
_cell.angle_alpha   90.00
_cell.angle_beta   90.00
_cell.angle_gamma   90.00
#
_symmetry.space_group_name_H-M   'P 1'
#
loop_
_entity.id
_entity.type
_entity.pdbx_description
1 polymer ?
#
loop_
_entity_poly.entity_id
_entity_poly.type
_entity_poly.pdbx_seq_one_letter_code
_entity_poly.pdbx_strand_id
1 'polypeptide(L)'
;MIIKRLLREGLKDEYQILRLQNYILNVMLYIDTLCEENGIDYYIIGGTALGAVRHGGFIPWDDDLDIAMTRNNYNKFIKLCDSEKFDSSQFYFQQERKDWTCYFSKVRLLGTFFDEVASEGTVPRNKQGIFVDIFPLDNVPNGKLGQYWWYFCGKILVAYAQSTRKGYIPKGVSRKLAMLMSYSLRISCIRHFFERQIEHYNDRETLFIGGHSLVSRFNNTFTKRTLWGTATKVPFETISLMAPENINAFLEFYFGDYMKLPPEESRKGHHLLNVDYGIFEEE
;
A
#
# COMPACT_ATOMS: atom_id res chain seq x y z
N MET A 1 -20.11 6.28 22.53
CA MET A 1 -20.92 7.51 22.67
C MET A 1 -21.01 8.27 21.34
N ILE A 2 -19.94 8.44 20.60
CA ILE A 2 -19.88 9.10 19.25
C ILE A 2 -20.73 8.33 18.23
N ILE A 3 -20.61 7.01 18.14
CA ILE A 3 -21.35 6.14 17.22
C ILE A 3 -22.87 6.31 17.34
N LYS A 4 -23.42 6.30 18.60
CA LYS A 4 -24.86 6.50 18.82
C LYS A 4 -25.33 7.90 18.45
N ARG A 5 -24.46 8.90 18.47
CA ARG A 5 -24.74 10.25 18.03
C ARG A 5 -24.82 10.32 16.50
N LEU A 6 -23.85 9.77 15.78
CA LEU A 6 -23.81 9.75 14.30
C LEU A 6 -25.04 9.05 13.71
N LEU A 7 -25.45 7.91 14.28
CA LEU A 7 -26.65 7.21 13.85
C LEU A 7 -27.95 8.01 14.08
N ARG A 8 -28.00 8.80 15.16
CA ARG A 8 -29.14 9.69 15.44
C ARG A 8 -29.21 10.88 14.51
N GLU A 9 -28.06 11.37 14.03
CA GLU A 9 -27.96 12.53 13.14
C GLU A 9 -28.11 12.15 11.66
N GLY A 10 -28.32 10.84 11.33
CA GLY A 10 -28.50 10.35 9.95
C GLY A 10 -27.23 10.29 9.12
N LEU A 11 -26.05 10.41 9.75
CA LEU A 11 -24.73 10.39 9.12
C LEU A 11 -24.24 8.95 8.87
N LYS A 12 -24.98 8.18 8.06
CA LYS A 12 -24.67 6.77 7.78
C LYS A 12 -23.29 6.56 7.12
N ASP A 13 -22.93 7.44 6.21
CA ASP A 13 -21.67 7.31 5.47
C ASP A 13 -20.45 7.56 6.38
N GLU A 14 -20.52 8.54 7.28
CA GLU A 14 -19.48 8.81 8.27
C GLU A 14 -19.35 7.66 9.29
N TYR A 15 -20.48 7.06 9.68
CA TYR A 15 -20.47 5.87 10.53
C TYR A 15 -19.79 4.68 9.84
N GLN A 16 -20.10 4.43 8.57
CA GLN A 16 -19.52 3.33 7.82
C GLN A 16 -18.00 3.48 7.65
N ILE A 17 -17.52 4.70 7.39
CA ILE A 17 -16.08 4.93 7.25
C ILE A 17 -15.34 4.76 8.58
N LEU A 18 -15.88 5.27 9.69
CA LEU A 18 -15.28 5.08 11.02
C LEU A 18 -15.24 3.60 11.41
N ARG A 19 -16.30 2.84 11.10
CA ARG A 19 -16.32 1.40 11.32
C ARG A 19 -15.24 0.70 10.50
N LEU A 20 -15.13 1.02 9.22
CA LEU A 20 -14.10 0.49 8.33
C LEU A 20 -12.69 0.80 8.85
N GLN A 21 -12.42 2.04 9.22
CA GLN A 21 -11.14 2.48 9.78
C GLN A 21 -10.75 1.69 11.03
N ASN A 22 -11.71 1.38 11.91
CA ASN A 22 -11.46 0.52 13.09
C ASN A 22 -11.03 -0.89 12.71
N TYR A 23 -11.65 -1.51 11.69
CA TYR A 23 -11.23 -2.84 11.22
C TYR A 23 -9.87 -2.81 10.53
N ILE A 24 -9.59 -1.78 9.73
CA ILE A 24 -8.26 -1.57 9.14
C ILE A 24 -7.20 -1.41 10.24
N LEU A 25 -7.51 -0.63 11.29
CA LEU A 25 -6.63 -0.44 12.44
C LEU A 25 -6.33 -1.76 13.17
N ASN A 26 -7.32 -2.65 13.32
CA ASN A 26 -7.11 -3.98 13.90
C ASN A 26 -6.18 -4.85 13.05
N VAL A 27 -6.32 -4.82 11.72
CA VAL A 27 -5.39 -5.50 10.81
C VAL A 27 -3.98 -4.91 10.96
N MET A 28 -3.87 -3.58 11.04
CA MET A 28 -2.58 -2.90 11.19
C MET A 28 -1.93 -3.21 12.54
N LEU A 29 -2.71 -3.27 13.62
CA LEU A 29 -2.21 -3.64 14.95
C LEU A 29 -1.62 -5.05 14.95
N TYR A 30 -2.27 -6.00 14.28
CA TYR A 30 -1.73 -7.35 14.09
C TYR A 30 -0.40 -7.32 13.32
N ILE A 31 -0.33 -6.55 12.23
CA ILE A 31 0.91 -6.41 11.42
C ILE A 31 2.02 -5.76 12.26
N ASP A 32 1.73 -4.68 13.01
CA ASP A 32 2.71 -3.98 13.85
C ASP A 32 3.29 -4.92 14.92
N THR A 33 2.41 -5.66 15.63
CA THR A 33 2.84 -6.65 16.63
C THR A 33 3.73 -7.72 16.00
N LEU A 34 3.32 -8.28 14.87
CA LEU A 34 4.06 -9.32 14.17
C LEU A 34 5.44 -8.80 13.70
N CYS A 35 5.51 -7.56 13.22
CA CYS A 35 6.75 -6.91 12.81
C CYS A 35 7.68 -6.63 14.00
N GLU A 36 7.14 -6.08 15.10
CA GLU A 36 7.90 -5.75 16.30
C GLU A 36 8.55 -6.99 16.93
N GLU A 37 7.78 -8.07 17.09
CA GLU A 37 8.26 -9.35 17.64
C GLU A 37 9.35 -10.02 16.79
N ASN A 38 9.43 -9.71 15.50
CA ASN A 38 10.37 -10.33 14.57
C ASN A 38 11.43 -9.38 13.99
N GLY A 39 11.57 -8.17 14.53
CA GLY A 39 12.57 -7.18 14.15
C GLY A 39 12.45 -6.75 12.68
N ILE A 40 11.22 -6.48 12.23
CA ILE A 40 10.90 -6.03 10.88
C ILE A 40 10.44 -4.57 10.95
N ASP A 41 11.22 -3.67 10.36
CA ASP A 41 10.82 -2.26 10.24
C ASP A 41 9.94 -2.05 9.01
N TYR A 42 8.97 -1.15 9.17
CA TYR A 42 8.14 -0.62 8.09
C TYR A 42 8.03 0.91 8.21
N TYR A 43 7.40 1.54 7.24
CA TYR A 43 7.06 2.96 7.24
C TYR A 43 5.61 3.13 6.83
N ILE A 44 4.81 3.86 7.60
CA ILE A 44 3.53 4.39 7.09
C ILE A 44 3.83 5.38 5.96
N ILE A 45 3.02 5.33 4.89
CA ILE A 45 3.21 6.16 3.69
C ILE A 45 1.90 6.80 3.23
N GLY A 46 1.95 7.60 2.18
CA GLY A 46 0.74 8.11 1.52
C GLY A 46 -0.21 8.86 2.44
N GLY A 47 -1.49 8.56 2.31
CA GLY A 47 -2.58 9.09 3.14
C GLY A 47 -2.41 8.76 4.61
N THR A 48 -1.92 7.57 4.92
CA THR A 48 -1.67 7.11 6.29
C THR A 48 -0.66 7.98 7.02
N ALA A 49 0.49 8.27 6.40
CA ALA A 49 1.51 9.16 6.99
C ALA A 49 0.99 10.59 7.14
N LEU A 50 0.25 11.09 6.15
CA LEU A 50 -0.38 12.40 6.19
C LEU A 50 -1.45 12.48 7.29
N GLY A 51 -2.24 11.44 7.45
CA GLY A 51 -3.25 11.31 8.49
C GLY A 51 -2.63 11.34 9.88
N ALA A 52 -1.57 10.57 10.13
CA ALA A 52 -0.84 10.55 11.40
C ALA A 52 -0.45 11.95 11.86
N VAL A 53 0.12 12.78 10.99
CA VAL A 53 0.61 14.13 11.35
C VAL A 53 -0.51 15.16 11.38
N ARG A 54 -1.43 15.16 10.41
CA ARG A 54 -2.44 16.22 10.27
C ARG A 54 -3.69 15.99 11.12
N HIS A 55 -4.05 14.71 11.35
CA HIS A 55 -5.30 14.34 12.03
C HIS A 55 -5.06 13.53 13.31
N GLY A 56 -3.83 13.07 13.56
CA GLY A 56 -3.50 12.18 14.68
C GLY A 56 -3.97 10.72 14.45
N GLY A 57 -4.36 10.37 13.23
CA GLY A 57 -4.92 9.08 12.84
C GLY A 57 -5.31 9.06 11.38
N PHE A 58 -6.40 8.39 11.05
CA PHE A 58 -6.93 8.39 9.68
C PHE A 58 -7.34 9.80 9.24
N ILE A 59 -7.17 10.08 7.94
CA ILE A 59 -7.89 11.18 7.31
C ILE A 59 -9.38 10.83 7.35
N PRO A 60 -10.30 11.75 7.75
CA PRO A 60 -11.71 11.41 8.02
C PRO A 60 -12.47 10.73 6.89
N TRP A 61 -12.04 10.90 5.64
CA TRP A 61 -12.64 10.30 4.45
C TRP A 61 -11.78 9.21 3.81
N ASP A 62 -10.68 8.79 4.46
CA ASP A 62 -9.77 7.77 3.95
C ASP A 62 -10.26 6.37 4.29
N ASP A 63 -10.15 5.44 3.36
CA ASP A 63 -10.71 4.09 3.43
C ASP A 63 -9.67 2.99 3.23
N ASP A 64 -8.37 3.35 3.33
CA ASP A 64 -7.23 2.46 3.24
C ASP A 64 -6.14 2.80 4.28
N LEU A 65 -5.15 1.91 4.42
CA LEU A 65 -3.93 2.10 5.18
C LEU A 65 -2.77 1.46 4.43
N ASP A 66 -1.76 2.29 4.19
CA ASP A 66 -0.60 1.94 3.38
C ASP A 66 0.68 1.92 4.22
N ILE A 67 1.43 0.83 4.14
CA ILE A 67 2.80 0.74 4.67
C ILE A 67 3.80 0.35 3.59
N ALA A 68 5.05 0.72 3.79
CA ALA A 68 6.15 0.32 2.93
C ALA A 68 7.27 -0.34 3.75
N MET A 69 7.93 -1.32 3.18
CA MET A 69 9.08 -2.01 3.78
C MET A 69 10.25 -2.00 2.81
N THR A 70 11.49 -1.80 3.29
CA THR A 70 12.65 -2.07 2.45
C THR A 70 12.57 -3.51 1.92
N ARG A 71 13.07 -3.78 0.72
CA ARG A 71 13.00 -5.13 0.12
C ARG A 71 13.50 -6.24 1.07
N ASN A 72 14.51 -5.95 1.87
CA ASN A 72 15.01 -6.90 2.85
C ASN A 72 13.97 -7.21 3.93
N ASN A 73 13.35 -6.19 4.52
CA ASN A 73 12.30 -6.36 5.53
C ASN A 73 11.03 -6.97 4.89
N TYR A 74 10.68 -6.56 3.69
CA TYR A 74 9.56 -7.14 2.93
C TYR A 74 9.75 -8.65 2.69
N ASN A 75 10.95 -9.08 2.30
CA ASN A 75 11.25 -10.50 2.12
C ASN A 75 11.24 -11.28 3.44
N LYS A 76 11.66 -10.66 4.56
CA LYS A 76 11.51 -11.25 5.89
C LYS A 76 10.03 -11.41 6.24
N PHE A 77 9.21 -10.38 5.96
CA PHE A 77 7.77 -10.40 6.21
C PHE A 77 7.06 -11.49 5.40
N ILE A 78 7.38 -11.66 4.11
CA ILE A 78 6.85 -12.78 3.30
C ILE A 78 7.15 -14.12 3.97
N LYS A 79 8.41 -14.37 4.37
CA LYS A 79 8.80 -15.62 5.06
C LYS A 79 8.06 -15.81 6.37
N LEU A 80 7.79 -14.73 7.09
CA LEU A 80 7.05 -14.76 8.33
C LEU A 80 5.58 -15.14 8.09
N CYS A 81 4.96 -14.58 7.03
CA CYS A 81 3.59 -14.92 6.63
C CYS A 81 3.45 -16.38 6.12
N ASP A 82 4.54 -16.99 5.64
CA ASP A 82 4.56 -18.42 5.25
C ASP A 82 4.87 -19.34 6.45
N SER A 83 5.08 -18.82 7.67
CA SER A 83 5.39 -19.57 8.88
C SER A 83 4.20 -19.77 9.81
N GLU A 84 4.33 -20.62 10.83
CA GLU A 84 3.32 -20.85 11.88
C GLU A 84 3.07 -19.63 12.78
N LYS A 85 3.90 -18.59 12.71
CA LYS A 85 3.72 -17.35 13.45
C LYS A 85 2.61 -16.47 12.87
N PHE A 86 2.27 -16.67 11.60
CA PHE A 86 1.18 -15.94 10.95
C PHE A 86 -0.16 -16.63 11.22
N ASP A 87 -1.10 -15.90 11.81
CA ASP A 87 -2.44 -16.43 12.09
C ASP A 87 -3.29 -16.52 10.82
N SER A 88 -3.10 -17.61 10.08
CA SER A 88 -3.86 -17.91 8.87
C SER A 88 -5.32 -18.26 9.11
N SER A 89 -5.76 -18.39 10.37
CA SER A 89 -7.18 -18.59 10.71
C SER A 89 -7.97 -17.30 10.69
N GLN A 90 -7.35 -16.18 11.00
CA GLN A 90 -7.97 -14.85 11.01
C GLN A 90 -7.55 -13.99 9.82
N PHE A 91 -6.35 -14.19 9.28
CA PHE A 91 -5.79 -13.35 8.24
C PHE A 91 -5.39 -14.13 6.99
N TYR A 92 -5.47 -13.47 5.85
CA TYR A 92 -4.97 -13.98 4.57
C TYR A 92 -3.89 -13.04 4.03
N PHE A 93 -2.69 -13.58 3.79
CA PHE A 93 -1.63 -12.85 3.12
C PHE A 93 -1.74 -13.02 1.61
N GLN A 94 -2.17 -11.96 0.92
CA GLN A 94 -2.22 -11.89 -0.54
C GLN A 94 -0.86 -11.44 -1.05
N GLN A 95 -0.02 -12.40 -1.45
CA GLN A 95 1.35 -12.13 -1.85
C GLN A 95 1.44 -11.57 -3.27
N GLU A 96 2.30 -10.55 -3.47
CA GLU A 96 2.63 -10.01 -4.79
C GLU A 96 3.09 -11.11 -5.76
N ARG A 97 2.73 -10.98 -7.03
CA ARG A 97 3.16 -11.87 -8.13
C ARG A 97 2.77 -13.35 -7.99
N LYS A 98 2.30 -13.79 -6.83
CA LYS A 98 1.84 -15.15 -6.56
C LYS A 98 0.31 -15.24 -6.62
N ASP A 99 -0.37 -14.44 -5.82
CA ASP A 99 -1.82 -14.47 -5.71
C ASP A 99 -2.52 -13.48 -6.66
N TRP A 100 -1.79 -12.50 -7.13
CA TRP A 100 -2.23 -11.52 -8.12
C TRP A 100 -1.06 -10.92 -8.90
N THR A 101 -1.35 -10.13 -9.94
CA THR A 101 -0.33 -9.57 -10.83
C THR A 101 0.25 -8.24 -10.34
N CYS A 102 -0.23 -7.70 -9.21
CA CYS A 102 0.30 -6.46 -8.65
C CYS A 102 1.67 -6.68 -7.98
N TYR A 103 2.41 -5.59 -7.82
CA TYR A 103 3.76 -5.57 -7.26
C TYR A 103 3.77 -4.99 -5.84
N PHE A 104 2.77 -5.36 -5.04
CA PHE A 104 2.66 -5.12 -3.61
C PHE A 104 1.76 -6.22 -3.01
N SER A 105 1.83 -6.41 -1.71
CA SER A 105 1.07 -7.43 -0.99
C SER A 105 0.00 -6.80 -0.13
N LYS A 106 -0.94 -7.62 0.35
CA LYS A 106 -1.97 -7.23 1.30
C LYS A 106 -2.07 -8.24 2.43
N VAL A 107 -2.34 -7.78 3.64
CA VAL A 107 -2.87 -8.62 4.71
C VAL A 107 -4.36 -8.32 4.82
N ARG A 108 -5.18 -9.35 4.73
CA ARG A 108 -6.66 -9.26 4.70
C ARG A 108 -7.29 -9.95 5.89
N LEU A 109 -8.31 -9.34 6.47
CA LEU A 109 -9.11 -9.90 7.55
C LEU A 109 -10.13 -10.90 6.97
N LEU A 110 -10.00 -12.18 7.31
CA LEU A 110 -10.95 -13.21 6.91
C LEU A 110 -12.29 -13.00 7.61
N GLY A 111 -13.37 -13.50 7.01
CA GLY A 111 -14.72 -13.34 7.54
C GLY A 111 -15.36 -11.98 7.22
N THR A 112 -14.64 -11.07 6.57
CA THR A 112 -15.14 -9.80 6.00
C THR A 112 -15.07 -9.83 4.49
N PHE A 113 -15.73 -8.88 3.83
CA PHE A 113 -15.62 -8.68 2.37
C PHE A 113 -15.47 -7.20 2.06
N PHE A 114 -14.50 -6.88 1.21
CA PHE A 114 -14.25 -5.54 0.69
C PHE A 114 -14.22 -5.60 -0.84
N ASP A 115 -15.18 -4.92 -1.47
CA ASP A 115 -15.30 -4.90 -2.92
C ASP A 115 -14.20 -4.03 -3.55
N GLU A 116 -13.20 -4.69 -4.09
CA GLU A 116 -12.07 -4.03 -4.74
C GLU A 116 -11.92 -4.54 -6.19
N VAL A 117 -12.13 -3.66 -7.16
CA VAL A 117 -12.01 -3.98 -8.60
C VAL A 117 -10.64 -4.60 -8.94
N ALA A 118 -9.58 -4.24 -8.21
CA ALA A 118 -8.23 -4.78 -8.43
C ALA A 118 -8.12 -6.28 -8.10
N SER A 119 -8.95 -6.77 -7.18
CA SER A 119 -8.95 -8.17 -6.74
C SER A 119 -9.98 -9.04 -7.48
N GLU A 120 -10.83 -8.43 -8.32
CA GLU A 120 -11.88 -9.15 -9.06
C GLU A 120 -11.28 -10.24 -9.97
N GLY A 121 -11.67 -11.49 -9.73
CA GLY A 121 -11.23 -12.66 -10.50
C GLY A 121 -9.81 -13.16 -10.19
N THR A 122 -9.09 -12.55 -9.25
CA THR A 122 -7.73 -12.97 -8.87
C THR A 122 -7.69 -13.71 -7.53
N VAL A 123 -8.58 -13.32 -6.60
CA VAL A 123 -8.65 -13.89 -5.25
C VAL A 123 -10.08 -14.40 -5.02
N PRO A 124 -10.27 -15.58 -4.40
CA PRO A 124 -11.60 -16.06 -4.02
C PRO A 124 -12.34 -15.06 -3.12
N ARG A 125 -13.65 -14.92 -3.29
CA ARG A 125 -14.47 -13.93 -2.58
C ARG A 125 -14.30 -14.00 -1.04
N ASN A 126 -14.24 -15.19 -0.48
CA ASN A 126 -14.02 -15.41 0.96
C ASN A 126 -12.63 -15.00 1.47
N LYS A 127 -11.72 -14.59 0.59
CA LYS A 127 -10.40 -14.04 0.90
C LYS A 127 -10.27 -12.56 0.54
N GLN A 128 -11.33 -11.92 0.07
CA GLN A 128 -11.36 -10.50 -0.29
C GLN A 128 -11.82 -9.64 0.90
N GLY A 129 -11.24 -9.86 2.08
CA GLY A 129 -11.57 -9.10 3.29
C GLY A 129 -10.95 -7.70 3.35
N ILE A 130 -11.33 -6.95 4.39
CA ILE A 130 -10.73 -5.65 4.77
C ILE A 130 -9.22 -5.83 4.89
N PHE A 131 -8.40 -4.85 4.47
CA PHE A 131 -6.98 -5.05 4.27
C PHE A 131 -6.09 -3.85 4.65
N VAL A 132 -4.80 -4.13 4.75
CA VAL A 132 -3.69 -3.16 4.76
C VAL A 132 -2.78 -3.46 3.58
N ASP A 133 -2.36 -2.42 2.85
CA ASP A 133 -1.45 -2.51 1.72
C ASP A 133 0.01 -2.45 2.16
N ILE A 134 0.85 -3.33 1.60
CA ILE A 134 2.26 -3.47 1.97
C ILE A 134 3.11 -3.35 0.70
N PHE A 135 3.84 -2.25 0.58
CA PHE A 135 4.64 -1.91 -0.60
C PHE A 135 6.12 -2.22 -0.39
N PRO A 136 6.77 -2.93 -1.32
CA PRO A 136 8.21 -3.09 -1.29
C PRO A 136 8.93 -1.80 -1.75
N LEU A 137 9.99 -1.45 -1.03
CA LEU A 137 10.95 -0.42 -1.41
C LEU A 137 12.23 -1.08 -1.88
N ASP A 138 12.55 -0.91 -3.16
CA ASP A 138 13.73 -1.46 -3.79
C ASP A 138 14.88 -0.44 -3.81
N ASN A 139 16.11 -0.95 -3.80
CA ASN A 139 17.30 -0.15 -3.98
C ASN A 139 17.37 0.35 -5.43
N VAL A 140 17.54 1.65 -5.60
CA VAL A 140 17.59 2.32 -6.91
C VAL A 140 19.03 2.72 -7.23
N PRO A 141 19.52 2.49 -8.46
CA PRO A 141 20.89 2.83 -8.82
C PRO A 141 21.23 4.31 -8.60
N ASN A 142 22.49 4.60 -8.25
CA ASN A 142 22.93 5.95 -7.96
C ASN A 142 23.08 6.81 -9.24
N GLY A 143 23.38 6.19 -10.39
CA GLY A 143 23.59 6.87 -11.65
C GLY A 143 22.30 7.17 -12.40
N LYS A 144 22.20 8.34 -13.03
CA LYS A 144 21.01 8.81 -13.75
C LYS A 144 20.50 7.83 -14.82
N LEU A 145 21.40 7.28 -15.64
CA LEU A 145 21.00 6.30 -16.68
C LEU A 145 20.37 5.05 -16.07
N GLY A 146 20.94 4.54 -14.97
CA GLY A 146 20.37 3.44 -14.22
C GLY A 146 19.01 3.76 -13.61
N GLN A 147 18.84 4.99 -13.09
CA GLN A 147 17.55 5.46 -12.55
C GLN A 147 16.46 5.51 -13.62
N TYR A 148 16.78 6.03 -14.83
CA TYR A 148 15.84 6.03 -15.97
C TYR A 148 15.48 4.61 -16.39
N TRP A 149 16.47 3.70 -16.46
CA TRP A 149 16.24 2.30 -16.79
C TRP A 149 15.35 1.61 -15.75
N TRP A 150 15.68 1.77 -14.45
CA TRP A 150 14.91 1.24 -13.34
C TRP A 150 13.45 1.75 -13.38
N TYR A 151 13.26 3.05 -13.55
CA TYR A 151 11.93 3.65 -13.67
C TYR A 151 11.15 3.12 -14.88
N PHE A 152 11.81 3.00 -16.03
CA PHE A 152 11.19 2.43 -17.24
C PHE A 152 10.73 0.99 -16.99
N CYS A 153 11.56 0.14 -16.43
CA CYS A 153 11.20 -1.24 -16.06
C CYS A 153 9.98 -1.27 -15.14
N GLY A 154 9.97 -0.43 -14.09
CA GLY A 154 8.82 -0.32 -13.18
C GLY A 154 7.54 0.10 -13.89
N LYS A 155 7.60 1.08 -14.79
CA LYS A 155 6.42 1.52 -15.58
C LYS A 155 5.86 0.41 -16.45
N ILE A 156 6.69 -0.40 -17.09
CA ILE A 156 6.24 -1.51 -17.92
C ILE A 156 5.60 -2.61 -17.07
N LEU A 157 6.18 -2.93 -15.90
CA LEU A 157 5.62 -3.89 -14.94
C LEU A 157 4.26 -3.42 -14.41
N VAL A 158 4.13 -2.16 -14.00
CA VAL A 158 2.85 -1.57 -13.56
C VAL A 158 1.82 -1.57 -14.69
N ALA A 159 2.22 -1.24 -15.93
CA ALA A 159 1.32 -1.31 -17.08
C ALA A 159 0.85 -2.74 -17.34
N TYR A 160 1.72 -3.74 -17.15
CA TYR A 160 1.34 -5.15 -17.21
C TYR A 160 0.29 -5.48 -16.14
N ALA A 161 0.55 -5.16 -14.86
CA ALA A 161 -0.40 -5.38 -13.78
C ALA A 161 -1.77 -4.72 -14.05
N GLN A 162 -1.77 -3.49 -14.55
CA GLN A 162 -3.00 -2.79 -14.95
C GLN A 162 -3.71 -3.45 -16.14
N SER A 163 -2.95 -4.01 -17.10
CA SER A 163 -3.52 -4.68 -18.28
C SER A 163 -4.26 -5.98 -17.96
N THR A 164 -4.01 -6.57 -16.79
CA THR A 164 -4.69 -7.77 -16.30
C THR A 164 -5.99 -7.47 -15.57
N ARG A 165 -6.21 -6.20 -15.18
CA ARG A 165 -7.43 -5.78 -14.49
C ARG A 165 -8.59 -5.66 -15.48
N LYS A 166 -9.74 -6.22 -15.09
CA LYS A 166 -10.96 -6.15 -15.91
C LYS A 166 -11.41 -4.70 -16.10
N GLY A 167 -11.70 -4.33 -17.36
CA GLY A 167 -12.22 -2.99 -17.67
C GLY A 167 -11.22 -1.84 -17.59
N TYR A 168 -9.93 -2.08 -17.34
CA TYR A 168 -8.95 -1.01 -17.31
C TYR A 168 -8.70 -0.40 -18.71
N ILE A 169 -8.92 0.90 -18.86
CA ILE A 169 -8.68 1.66 -20.10
C ILE A 169 -7.58 2.70 -19.84
N PRO A 170 -6.42 2.60 -20.52
CA PRO A 170 -5.32 3.55 -20.33
C PRO A 170 -5.68 4.94 -20.86
N LYS A 171 -5.52 5.97 -20.04
CA LYS A 171 -5.72 7.37 -20.44
C LYS A 171 -4.37 8.00 -20.86
N GLY A 172 -4.30 8.58 -22.05
CA GLY A 172 -3.12 9.24 -22.61
C GLY A 172 -2.19 8.33 -23.41
N VAL A 173 -1.39 8.94 -24.31
CA VAL A 173 -0.53 8.21 -25.28
C VAL A 173 0.56 7.39 -24.59
N SER A 174 1.24 7.95 -23.59
CA SER A 174 2.33 7.27 -22.89
C SER A 174 1.85 6.00 -22.16
N ARG A 175 0.65 6.03 -21.56
CA ARG A 175 0.06 4.84 -20.90
C ARG A 175 -0.38 3.79 -21.92
N LYS A 176 -0.93 4.20 -23.07
CA LYS A 176 -1.28 3.28 -24.17
C LYS A 176 -0.03 2.59 -24.72
N LEU A 177 1.07 3.32 -24.91
CA LEU A 177 2.34 2.76 -25.37
C LEU A 177 2.94 1.79 -24.34
N ALA A 178 2.99 2.18 -23.05
CA ALA A 178 3.45 1.30 -21.98
C ALA A 178 2.60 0.02 -21.91
N MET A 179 1.28 0.12 -22.07
CA MET A 179 0.38 -1.03 -22.12
C MET A 179 0.66 -1.92 -23.32
N LEU A 180 0.88 -1.35 -24.51
CA LEU A 180 1.25 -2.12 -25.71
C LEU A 180 2.55 -2.90 -25.49
N MET A 181 3.58 -2.24 -24.94
CA MET A 181 4.86 -2.89 -24.60
C MET A 181 4.68 -3.98 -23.54
N SER A 182 3.80 -3.78 -22.57
CA SER A 182 3.55 -4.73 -21.49
C SER A 182 2.96 -6.06 -21.94
N TYR A 183 2.40 -6.15 -23.14
CA TYR A 183 1.90 -7.42 -23.67
C TYR A 183 3.01 -8.47 -23.80
N SER A 184 4.26 -8.07 -24.04
CA SER A 184 5.40 -9.00 -24.07
C SER A 184 5.66 -9.66 -22.71
N LEU A 185 5.22 -9.05 -21.59
CA LEU A 185 5.39 -9.58 -20.24
C LEU A 185 4.47 -10.76 -19.93
N ARG A 186 3.52 -11.07 -20.80
CA ARG A 186 2.78 -12.34 -20.77
C ARG A 186 3.73 -13.55 -20.95
N ILE A 187 4.87 -13.33 -21.62
CA ILE A 187 5.95 -14.30 -21.72
C ILE A 187 6.77 -14.23 -20.42
N SER A 188 6.76 -15.32 -19.66
CA SER A 188 7.32 -15.38 -18.29
C SER A 188 8.79 -14.96 -18.23
N CYS A 189 9.64 -15.41 -19.15
CA CYS A 189 11.07 -15.07 -19.15
C CYS A 189 11.31 -13.56 -19.36
N ILE A 190 10.50 -12.89 -20.19
CA ILE A 190 10.59 -11.44 -20.40
C ILE A 190 10.15 -10.72 -19.13
N ARG A 191 9.04 -11.14 -18.52
CA ARG A 191 8.57 -10.56 -17.26
C ARG A 191 9.60 -10.69 -16.16
N HIS A 192 10.18 -11.88 -15.94
CA HIS A 192 11.23 -12.11 -14.95
C HIS A 192 12.49 -11.27 -15.23
N PHE A 193 12.81 -11.00 -16.49
CA PHE A 193 13.92 -10.10 -16.80
C PHE A 193 13.66 -8.70 -16.23
N PHE A 194 12.47 -8.11 -16.47
CA PHE A 194 12.13 -6.78 -15.93
C PHE A 194 12.04 -6.77 -14.40
N GLU A 195 11.47 -7.81 -13.79
CA GLU A 195 11.43 -7.97 -12.33
C GLU A 195 12.84 -8.00 -11.72
N ARG A 196 13.77 -8.74 -12.32
CA ARG A 196 15.17 -8.76 -11.90
C ARG A 196 15.86 -7.41 -12.06
N GLN A 197 15.50 -6.60 -13.05
CA GLN A 197 16.07 -5.26 -13.19
C GLN A 197 15.67 -4.34 -12.02
N ILE A 198 14.45 -4.47 -11.51
CA ILE A 198 13.99 -3.74 -10.32
C ILE A 198 14.77 -4.18 -9.08
N GLU A 199 14.96 -5.47 -8.91
CA GLU A 199 15.57 -6.05 -7.71
C GLU A 199 17.10 -6.12 -7.76
N HIS A 200 17.72 -5.82 -8.90
CA HIS A 200 19.15 -6.01 -9.17
C HIS A 200 20.08 -5.34 -8.15
N TYR A 201 19.66 -4.24 -7.55
CA TYR A 201 20.47 -3.47 -6.60
C TYR A 201 20.17 -3.79 -5.14
N ASN A 202 19.29 -4.77 -4.83
CA ASN A 202 18.88 -5.07 -3.45
C ASN A 202 19.94 -5.86 -2.65
N ASP A 203 20.99 -6.33 -3.30
CA ASP A 203 22.14 -7.00 -2.69
C ASP A 203 23.19 -6.02 -2.10
N ARG A 204 23.02 -4.70 -2.34
CA ARG A 204 23.96 -3.65 -1.92
C ARG A 204 23.20 -2.41 -1.48
N GLU A 205 23.85 -1.61 -0.63
CA GLU A 205 23.28 -0.33 -0.24
C GLU A 205 23.43 0.71 -1.35
N THR A 206 22.38 1.48 -1.61
CA THR A 206 22.36 2.59 -2.58
C THR A 206 21.91 3.87 -1.90
N LEU A 207 22.24 5.02 -2.50
CA LEU A 207 21.81 6.33 -2.00
C LEU A 207 20.29 6.56 -2.17
N PHE A 208 19.65 5.80 -3.06
CA PHE A 208 18.23 5.96 -3.39
C PHE A 208 17.47 4.66 -3.15
N ILE A 209 16.23 4.81 -2.67
CA ILE A 209 15.24 3.73 -2.55
C ILE A 209 13.90 4.21 -3.11
N GLY A 210 13.07 3.29 -3.57
CA GLY A 210 11.75 3.62 -4.11
C GLY A 210 10.86 2.42 -4.34
N GLY A 211 9.56 2.68 -4.45
CA GLY A 211 8.56 1.69 -4.79
C GLY A 211 8.10 1.86 -6.24
N HIS A 212 8.45 0.93 -7.12
CA HIS A 212 8.02 1.02 -8.52
C HIS A 212 6.50 0.85 -8.67
N SER A 213 5.85 0.20 -7.72
CA SER A 213 4.38 0.06 -7.64
C SER A 213 3.68 1.31 -7.12
N LEU A 214 4.37 2.15 -6.36
CA LEU A 214 3.90 3.46 -5.93
C LEU A 214 3.95 4.42 -7.12
N VAL A 215 2.91 4.40 -7.93
CA VAL A 215 2.86 5.06 -9.24
C VAL A 215 2.94 6.56 -9.11
N SER A 216 4.04 7.14 -9.56
CA SER A 216 4.24 8.57 -9.57
C SER A 216 5.05 9.05 -10.78
N ARG A 217 5.33 10.34 -10.83
CA ARG A 217 6.29 10.93 -11.75
C ARG A 217 7.69 10.43 -11.41
N PHE A 218 8.61 10.46 -12.38
CA PHE A 218 10.00 10.00 -12.22
C PHE A 218 10.64 10.49 -10.91
N ASN A 219 10.53 11.78 -10.62
CA ASN A 219 11.16 12.38 -9.43
C ASN A 219 10.52 11.97 -8.08
N ASN A 220 9.33 11.36 -8.09
CA ASN A 220 8.62 10.96 -6.88
C ASN A 220 8.55 9.43 -6.70
N THR A 221 9.00 8.65 -7.70
CA THR A 221 8.98 7.18 -7.63
C THR A 221 10.09 6.64 -6.73
N PHE A 222 11.16 7.39 -6.54
CA PHE A 222 12.28 7.08 -5.64
C PHE A 222 12.86 8.35 -5.05
N THR A 223 13.44 8.23 -3.87
CA THR A 223 14.02 9.34 -3.12
C THR A 223 15.36 8.95 -2.51
N LYS A 224 16.09 9.93 -1.97
CA LYS A 224 17.27 9.61 -1.17
C LYS A 224 16.85 8.76 0.04
N ARG A 225 17.64 7.75 0.36
CA ARG A 225 17.44 6.91 1.55
C ARG A 225 17.36 7.73 2.84
N THR A 226 18.13 8.83 2.92
CA THR A 226 18.15 9.74 4.06
C THR A 226 16.80 10.45 4.30
N LEU A 227 15.88 10.49 3.32
CA LEU A 227 14.53 11.01 3.53
C LEU A 227 13.66 10.05 4.36
N TRP A 228 13.94 8.76 4.25
CA TRP A 228 13.27 7.72 5.03
C TRP A 228 13.89 7.58 6.42
N GLY A 229 15.23 7.61 6.51
CA GLY A 229 15.97 7.45 7.76
C GLY A 229 15.67 6.14 8.49
N THR A 230 15.81 6.15 9.80
CA THR A 230 15.43 5.03 10.68
C THR A 230 13.92 5.10 10.95
N ALA A 231 13.26 3.96 10.96
CA ALA A 231 11.84 3.90 11.31
C ALA A 231 11.64 4.32 12.77
N THR A 232 10.75 5.28 13.00
CA THR A 232 10.43 5.83 14.33
C THR A 232 8.94 5.74 14.60
N LYS A 233 8.53 5.41 15.83
CA LYS A 233 7.10 5.35 16.15
C LYS A 233 6.50 6.75 16.31
N VAL A 234 5.38 6.98 15.64
CA VAL A 234 4.54 8.18 15.77
C VAL A 234 3.13 7.79 16.19
N PRO A 235 2.40 8.64 16.94
CA PRO A 235 1.01 8.39 17.31
C PRO A 235 0.12 8.23 16.07
N PHE A 236 -0.79 7.26 16.11
CA PHE A 236 -1.82 7.03 15.10
C PHE A 236 -3.06 6.43 15.76
N GLU A 237 -4.17 7.19 15.83
CA GLU A 237 -5.37 6.83 16.60
C GLU A 237 -5.02 6.49 18.07
N THR A 238 -5.27 5.25 18.48
CA THR A 238 -4.99 4.76 19.84
C THR A 238 -3.67 3.98 19.95
N ILE A 239 -2.91 3.86 18.84
CA ILE A 239 -1.65 3.12 18.77
C ILE A 239 -0.50 4.01 18.30
N SER A 240 0.69 3.44 18.14
CA SER A 240 1.83 4.11 17.51
C SER A 240 2.34 3.26 16.38
N LEU A 241 2.57 3.85 15.21
CA LEU A 241 3.04 3.17 14.00
C LEU A 241 4.42 3.68 13.57
N MET A 242 5.20 2.82 12.90
CA MET A 242 6.51 3.19 12.39
C MET A 242 6.39 4.12 11.17
N ALA A 243 7.10 5.22 11.19
CA ALA A 243 7.12 6.27 10.17
C ALA A 243 8.55 6.61 9.77
N PRO A 244 8.78 7.33 8.65
CA PRO A 244 10.08 7.92 8.34
C PRO A 244 10.59 8.79 9.49
N GLU A 245 11.90 8.75 9.76
CA GLU A 245 12.56 9.47 10.87
C GLU A 245 12.19 10.96 10.90
N ASN A 246 12.19 11.60 9.74
CA ASN A 246 11.70 12.96 9.58
C ASN A 246 10.43 12.97 8.75
N ILE A 247 9.30 12.57 9.38
CA ILE A 247 8.02 12.47 8.72
C ILE A 247 7.56 13.81 8.11
N ASN A 248 7.91 14.94 8.71
CA ASN A 248 7.54 16.26 8.17
C ASN A 248 8.25 16.55 6.84
N ALA A 249 9.56 16.30 6.75
CA ALA A 249 10.31 16.45 5.51
C ALA A 249 9.82 15.44 4.43
N PHE A 250 9.45 14.24 4.84
CA PHE A 250 8.86 13.22 3.97
C PHE A 250 7.53 13.71 3.37
N LEU A 251 6.64 14.23 4.19
CA LEU A 251 5.34 14.76 3.75
C LEU A 251 5.48 16.00 2.87
N GLU A 252 6.38 16.92 3.22
CA GLU A 252 6.67 18.11 2.41
C GLU A 252 7.19 17.72 1.01
N PHE A 253 8.04 16.70 0.92
CA PHE A 253 8.55 16.20 -0.36
C PHE A 253 7.43 15.66 -1.26
N TYR A 254 6.48 14.87 -0.70
CA TYR A 254 5.43 14.20 -1.49
C TYR A 254 4.20 15.07 -1.73
N PHE A 255 3.84 15.91 -0.76
CA PHE A 255 2.56 16.65 -0.75
C PHE A 255 2.73 18.19 -0.75
N GLY A 256 3.96 18.70 -0.57
CA GLY A 256 4.20 20.15 -0.45
C GLY A 256 3.60 20.71 0.84
N ASP A 257 2.73 21.70 0.75
CA ASP A 257 2.01 22.26 1.90
C ASP A 257 0.91 21.29 2.38
N TYR A 258 1.36 20.20 3.01
CA TYR A 258 0.53 19.06 3.40
C TYR A 258 -0.45 19.37 4.55
N MET A 259 -0.22 20.43 5.31
CA MET A 259 -1.15 20.87 6.36
C MET A 259 -2.41 21.54 5.79
N LYS A 260 -2.36 22.02 4.56
CA LYS A 260 -3.50 22.59 3.87
C LYS A 260 -4.49 21.51 3.47
N LEU A 261 -5.73 21.65 3.92
CA LEU A 261 -6.81 20.73 3.53
C LEU A 261 -7.16 20.90 2.05
N PRO A 262 -7.44 19.80 1.33
CA PRO A 262 -7.96 19.89 -0.03
C PRO A 262 -9.38 20.53 -0.03
N PRO A 263 -9.87 21.03 -1.19
CA PRO A 263 -11.26 21.45 -1.34
C PRO A 263 -12.24 20.37 -0.90
N GLU A 264 -13.42 20.76 -0.37
CA GLU A 264 -14.38 19.80 0.19
C GLU A 264 -14.86 18.77 -0.81
N GLU A 265 -15.05 19.16 -2.06
CA GLU A 265 -15.44 18.29 -3.16
C GLU A 265 -14.43 17.19 -3.46
N SER A 266 -13.17 17.37 -3.05
CA SER A 266 -12.07 16.40 -3.19
C SER A 266 -11.90 15.49 -1.98
N ARG A 267 -12.65 15.71 -0.89
CA ARG A 267 -12.59 14.93 0.34
C ARG A 267 -13.48 13.69 0.24
N LYS A 268 -13.04 12.71 -0.55
CA LYS A 268 -13.78 11.46 -0.82
C LYS A 268 -12.85 10.28 -0.68
N GLY A 269 -13.35 9.19 -0.08
CA GLY A 269 -12.68 7.88 -0.09
C GLY A 269 -12.64 7.28 -1.49
N HIS A 270 -11.79 6.28 -1.68
CA HIS A 270 -11.54 5.66 -2.98
C HIS A 270 -12.45 4.46 -3.26
N HIS A 271 -12.98 3.78 -2.21
CA HIS A 271 -13.52 2.42 -2.31
C HIS A 271 -14.85 2.17 -1.57
N LEU A 272 -15.56 3.18 -1.08
CA LEU A 272 -16.76 3.04 -0.23
C LEU A 272 -17.96 2.26 -0.84
N LEU A 273 -17.74 1.42 -1.85
CA LEU A 273 -18.86 0.90 -2.63
C LEU A 273 -19.56 -0.31 -1.99
N ASN A 274 -18.85 -1.26 -1.37
CA ASN A 274 -19.47 -2.40 -0.68
C ASN A 274 -18.50 -3.04 0.32
N VAL A 275 -18.71 -2.77 1.60
CA VAL A 275 -18.03 -3.46 2.70
C VAL A 275 -19.05 -4.32 3.43
N ASP A 276 -18.74 -5.62 3.55
CA ASP A 276 -19.50 -6.57 4.34
C ASP A 276 -18.63 -7.01 5.53
N TYR A 277 -19.10 -6.76 6.71
CA TYR A 277 -18.38 -7.09 7.94
C TYR A 277 -18.61 -8.54 8.37
N GLY A 278 -19.50 -9.29 7.71
CA GLY A 278 -19.73 -10.72 7.84
C GLY A 278 -19.94 -11.17 9.27
N ILE A 279 -19.03 -12.03 9.77
CA ILE A 279 -19.13 -12.57 11.14
C ILE A 279 -19.02 -11.51 12.25
N PHE A 280 -18.64 -10.30 11.93
CA PHE A 280 -18.48 -9.17 12.86
C PHE A 280 -19.64 -8.16 12.79
N GLU A 281 -20.74 -8.47 12.10
CA GLU A 281 -21.86 -7.51 11.92
C GLU A 281 -22.56 -7.12 13.22
N GLU A 282 -22.50 -7.95 14.27
CA GLU A 282 -23.22 -7.76 15.54
C GLU A 282 -22.41 -7.01 16.62
N GLU A 283 -21.18 -6.61 16.36
CA GLU A 283 -20.37 -5.82 17.28
C GLU A 283 -20.40 -4.31 16.91
#